data_c8a54c22feeebd5fce417ffdb23761b9
#
_entry.id   c8a54c22feeebd5fce417ffdb23761b9
#
_cell.length_a   1.000
_cell.length_b   1.000
_cell.length_c   1.000
_cell.angle_alpha   90.00
_cell.angle_beta   90.00
_cell.angle_gamma   90.00
#
_symmetry.space_group_name_H-M   'P 1'
#
loop_
_entity.id
_entity.type
_entity.pdbx_description
1 polymer ?
#
loop_
_entity_poly.entity_id
_entity_poly.type
_entity_poly.pdbx_seq_one_letter_code
_entity_poly.pdbx_strand_id
1 'polypeptide(L)' 'MSLFRIQAKYPVYVDGGCIPYTIFFVQKLEEGFLFDRWVDIKGFEDRKKAEALLNLLK' A
#
# COMPACT_ATOMS: atom_id res chain seq x y z
N MET A 1 -10.05 14.87 6.10
CA MET A 1 -8.70 14.91 5.50
C MET A 1 -8.21 13.48 5.30
N SER A 2 -7.78 13.15 4.09
CA SER A 2 -7.32 11.79 3.80
C SER A 2 -5.83 11.66 4.09
N LEU A 3 -5.45 10.54 4.72
CA LEU A 3 -4.07 10.21 4.99
C LEU A 3 -3.63 9.08 4.06
N PHE A 4 -2.40 9.17 3.57
CA PHE A 4 -1.80 8.17 2.68
C PHE A 4 -0.42 7.80 3.18
N ARG A 5 -0.02 6.57 2.92
CA ARG A 5 1.32 6.10 3.29
C ARG A 5 1.81 5.04 2.32
N ILE A 6 3.11 4.73 2.40
CA ILE A 6 3.70 3.58 1.70
C ILE A 6 4.04 2.53 2.74
N GLN A 7 3.58 1.30 2.50
CA GLN A 7 3.87 0.15 3.36
C GLN A 7 4.61 -0.90 2.55
N ALA A 8 5.84 -1.20 2.94
CA ALA A 8 6.60 -2.29 2.32
C ALA A 8 6.16 -3.62 2.93
N LYS A 9 5.90 -4.61 2.08
CA LYS A 9 5.50 -5.95 2.51
C LYS A 9 6.40 -7.01 1.86
N TYR A 10 6.84 -7.98 2.64
CA TYR A 10 7.66 -9.09 2.17
C TYR A 10 7.48 -10.31 3.08
N PRO A 11 7.24 -11.50 2.53
CA PRO A 11 6.74 -11.73 1.18
C PRO A 11 5.27 -11.35 1.04
N VAL A 12 4.79 -11.25 -0.21
CA VAL A 12 3.38 -10.99 -0.48
C VAL A 12 2.73 -12.32 -0.89
N TYR A 13 1.69 -12.71 -0.19
CA TYR A 13 0.98 -13.96 -0.47
C TYR A 13 -0.16 -13.72 -1.44
N VAL A 14 -0.21 -14.53 -2.50
CA VAL A 14 -1.24 -14.49 -3.54
C VAL A 14 -1.76 -15.92 -3.74
N ASP A 15 -2.86 -16.04 -4.48
CA ASP A 15 -3.40 -17.36 -4.80
C ASP A 15 -2.37 -18.18 -5.56
N GLY A 16 -2.07 -19.38 -5.04
CA GLY A 16 -1.12 -20.27 -5.67
C GLY A 16 0.32 -20.10 -5.25
N GLY A 17 0.63 -19.19 -4.29
CA GLY A 17 1.99 -19.04 -3.83
C GLY A 17 2.28 -17.71 -3.18
N CYS A 18 3.53 -17.25 -3.31
CA CYS A 18 3.92 -15.95 -2.78
C CYS A 18 4.89 -15.25 -3.74
N ILE A 19 4.94 -13.93 -3.63
CA ILE A 19 5.88 -13.10 -4.37
C ILE A 19 7.13 -12.96 -3.49
N PRO A 20 8.30 -13.47 -3.93
CA PRO A 20 9.50 -13.52 -3.07
C PRO A 20 10.34 -12.24 -3.10
N TYR A 21 9.71 -11.09 -3.22
CA TYR A 21 10.39 -9.80 -3.16
C TYR A 21 9.47 -8.76 -2.54
N THR A 22 10.06 -7.65 -2.12
CA THR A 22 9.30 -6.59 -1.44
C THR A 22 8.40 -5.85 -2.42
N ILE A 23 7.14 -5.65 -2.02
CA ILE A 23 6.18 -4.82 -2.75
C ILE A 23 5.87 -3.62 -1.89
N PHE A 24 5.90 -2.44 -2.50
CA PHE A 24 5.58 -1.18 -1.84
C PHE A 24 4.14 -0.80 -2.14
N PHE A 25 3.29 -0.90 -1.13
CA PHE A 25 1.87 -0.60 -1.28
C PHE A 25 1.59 0.84 -0.86
N VAL A 26 0.93 1.58 -1.75
CA VAL A 26 0.38 2.89 -1.40
C VAL A 26 -0.96 2.62 -0.75
N GLN A 27 -1.15 3.13 0.46
CA GLN A 27 -2.33 2.87 1.27
C GLN A 27 -3.03 4.16 1.63
N LYS A 28 -4.33 4.07 1.81
CA LYS A 28 -5.20 5.14 2.28
C LYS A 28 -5.79 4.74 3.62
N LEU A 29 -5.85 5.69 4.54
CA LEU A 29 -6.55 5.45 5.80
C LEU A 29 -8.06 5.64 5.57
N GLU A 30 -8.82 4.57 5.82
CA GLU A 30 -10.27 4.63 5.80
C GLU A 30 -10.79 4.70 7.23
N GLU A 31 -11.62 5.70 7.50
CA GLU A 31 -12.26 5.85 8.79
C GLU A 31 -13.43 4.88 8.88
N GLY A 32 -13.40 4.02 9.91
CA GLY A 32 -14.43 3.04 10.18
C GLY A 32 -15.34 3.46 11.31
N PHE A 33 -16.43 2.74 11.47
CA PHE A 33 -17.39 2.99 12.56
C PHE A 33 -16.77 2.70 13.93
N LEU A 34 -16.02 1.60 14.04
CA LEU A 34 -15.40 1.19 15.31
C LEU A 34 -13.91 1.53 15.38
N PHE A 35 -13.23 1.44 14.25
CA PHE A 35 -11.81 1.73 14.16
C PHE A 35 -11.43 2.04 12.72
N ASP A 36 -10.32 2.74 12.55
CA ASP A 36 -9.79 3.08 11.23
C ASP A 36 -8.93 1.92 10.70
N ARG A 37 -8.79 1.84 9.38
CA ARG A 37 -7.94 0.82 8.77
C ARG A 37 -7.21 1.37 7.55
N TRP A 38 -6.05 0.80 7.27
CA TRP A 38 -5.30 1.10 6.08
C TRP A 38 -5.72 0.16 4.96
N VAL A 39 -6.01 0.73 3.79
CA VAL A 39 -6.45 -0.02 2.62
C VAL A 39 -5.45 0.15 1.51
N ASP A 40 -5.03 -0.97 0.88
CA ASP A 40 -4.11 -0.95 -0.24
C ASP A 40 -4.79 -0.35 -1.47
N ILE A 41 -4.18 0.69 -2.05
CA ILE A 41 -4.66 1.28 -3.31
C ILE A 41 -3.97 0.59 -4.47
N LYS A 42 -2.64 0.49 -4.41
CA LYS A 42 -1.85 -0.12 -5.47
C LYS A 42 -0.49 -0.55 -4.94
N GLY A 43 0.01 -1.68 -5.46
CA GLY A 43 1.35 -2.18 -5.13
C GLY A 43 2.33 -1.92 -6.26
N PHE A 44 3.57 -1.63 -5.90
CA PHE A 44 4.66 -1.40 -6.85
C PHE A 44 5.90 -2.17 -6.42
N GLU A 45 6.65 -2.67 -7.39
CA GLU A 45 7.95 -3.29 -7.12
C GLU A 45 9.02 -2.23 -6.87
N ASP A 46 8.83 -1.03 -7.43
CA ASP A 46 9.78 0.08 -7.33
C ASP A 46 9.23 1.14 -6.37
N ARG A 47 10.00 1.43 -5.33
CA ARG A 47 9.62 2.43 -4.33
C ARG A 47 9.40 3.81 -4.95
N LYS A 48 10.20 4.18 -5.95
CA LYS A 48 10.05 5.49 -6.61
C LYS A 48 8.70 5.64 -7.28
N LYS A 49 8.19 4.56 -7.88
CA LYS A 49 6.86 4.57 -8.48
C LYS A 49 5.78 4.72 -7.43
N ALA A 50 5.94 4.06 -6.29
CA ALA A 50 5.02 4.21 -5.17
C ALA A 50 5.01 5.63 -4.64
N GLU A 51 6.19 6.24 -4.50
CA GLU A 51 6.31 7.63 -4.05
C GLU A 51 5.68 8.60 -5.04
N ALA A 52 5.81 8.33 -6.34
CA ALA A 52 5.19 9.17 -7.38
C ALA A 52 3.67 9.18 -7.23
N LEU A 53 3.07 8.00 -7.04
CA LEU A 53 1.62 7.92 -6.80
C LEU A 53 1.23 8.61 -5.50
N LEU A 54 2.00 8.39 -4.44
CA LEU A 54 1.73 9.02 -3.15
C LEU A 54 1.70 10.55 -3.28
N ASN A 55 2.65 11.12 -4.00
CA ASN A 55 2.72 12.56 -4.21
C ASN A 55 1.53 13.10 -5.01
N LEU A 56 0.99 12.30 -5.92
CA LEU A 56 -0.21 12.68 -6.66
C LEU A 56 -1.47 12.69 -5.78
N LEU A 57 -1.48 11.85 -4.74
CA LEU A 57 -2.64 11.70 -3.87
C LEU A 57 -2.65 12.72 -2.71
N LYS A 58 -1.51 13.27 -2.38
CA LYS A 58 -1.39 14.25 -1.30
C LYS A 58 -1.96 15.61 -1.70
#